data_2579d39a4ca4d9d65a0de97192b067ae
#
_entry.id   2579d39a4ca4d9d65a0de97192b067ae
#
_cell.length_a   1.000
_cell.length_b   1.000
_cell.length_c   1.000
_cell.angle_alpha   90.00
_cell.angle_beta   90.00
_cell.angle_gamma   90.00
#
_symmetry.space_group_name_H-M   'P 1'
#
loop_
_entity.id
_entity.type
_entity.pdbx_description
1 polymer ?
#
loop_
_entity_poly.entity_id
_entity_poly.type
_entity_poly.pdbx_seq_one_letter_code
_entity_poly.pdbx_strand_id
1 'polypeptide(L)'
;EEPGVTDTSVYTVNGIATVSVNSGTSPGTVRVEVSVDCDEDGDYEINANAVPVIIASGAPYYIEPEYDPNSTTPIGGGFYKTQCAAIVYDKWYNPVEDSTYVYWSIDPIAPDTLIDAFVEGISFTGNENLDGDSNKGVAYSTLVYSTDAIGDFGRVKATTFGADGPDEDTIADSVTALINEDVGDAALFFLPGELSLTANATYHDFSLPNPTEEVEITITAILIDFY
;
A
#
# COMPACT_ATOMS: atom_id res chain seq x y z
N GLU A 1 -18.08 0.38 7.09
CA GLU A 1 -18.95 -0.53 7.89
C GLU A 1 -18.08 -1.14 8.97
N GLU A 2 -18.41 -0.94 10.26
CA GLU A 2 -17.81 -1.71 11.33
C GLU A 2 -18.03 -3.21 11.03
N PRO A 3 -17.02 -4.07 11.30
CA PRO A 3 -17.22 -5.51 11.19
C PRO A 3 -18.33 -5.91 12.17
N GLY A 4 -19.50 -6.21 11.61
CA GLY A 4 -20.68 -6.53 12.40
C GLY A 4 -20.47 -7.84 13.13
N VAL A 5 -20.55 -7.81 14.45
CA VAL A 5 -20.89 -8.99 15.23
C VAL A 5 -22.32 -9.34 14.87
N THR A 6 -22.52 -10.43 14.14
CA THR A 6 -23.87 -10.95 13.91
C THR A 6 -24.09 -12.16 14.79
N ASP A 7 -24.92 -11.99 15.81
CA ASP A 7 -25.46 -13.13 16.55
C ASP A 7 -26.53 -13.81 15.70
N THR A 8 -26.44 -15.13 15.61
CA THR A 8 -27.49 -15.94 14.96
C THR A 8 -27.75 -17.18 15.81
N SER A 9 -29.00 -17.54 15.97
CA SER A 9 -29.40 -18.74 16.67
C SER A 9 -29.89 -19.79 15.68
N VAL A 10 -29.44 -21.02 15.84
CA VAL A 10 -29.87 -22.17 15.04
C VAL A 10 -30.15 -23.36 15.95
N TYR A 11 -31.15 -24.14 15.59
CA TYR A 11 -31.43 -25.38 16.31
C TYR A 11 -30.56 -26.53 15.78
N THR A 12 -30.21 -27.45 16.67
CA THR A 12 -29.52 -28.67 16.26
C THR A 12 -30.49 -29.65 15.59
N VAL A 13 -30.01 -30.31 14.55
CA VAL A 13 -30.68 -31.44 13.91
C VAL A 13 -29.78 -32.67 14.04
N ASN A 14 -30.25 -33.69 14.75
CA ASN A 14 -29.43 -34.85 15.08
C ASN A 14 -28.10 -34.51 15.81
N GLY A 15 -28.11 -33.51 16.67
CA GLY A 15 -26.93 -33.05 17.41
C GLY A 15 -25.94 -32.18 16.60
N ILE A 16 -26.31 -31.75 15.41
CA ILE A 16 -25.47 -30.90 14.55
C ILE A 16 -26.19 -29.60 14.30
N ALA A 17 -25.52 -28.48 14.55
CA ALA A 17 -25.90 -27.15 14.11
C ALA A 17 -24.98 -26.68 12.98
N THR A 18 -25.52 -26.02 11.98
CA THR A 18 -24.74 -25.49 10.84
C THR A 18 -25.05 -24.01 10.64
N VAL A 19 -24.00 -23.19 10.59
CA VAL A 19 -24.07 -21.77 10.29
C VAL A 19 -23.09 -21.45 9.17
N SER A 20 -23.53 -20.61 8.23
CA SER A 20 -22.66 -20.09 7.17
C SER A 20 -22.11 -18.73 7.54
N VAL A 21 -20.81 -18.58 7.46
CA VAL A 21 -20.13 -17.29 7.64
C VAL A 21 -19.64 -16.79 6.31
N ASN A 22 -20.07 -15.58 5.93
CA ASN A 22 -19.53 -14.90 4.75
C ASN A 22 -18.39 -13.98 5.17
N SER A 23 -17.26 -14.07 4.46
CA SER A 23 -16.19 -13.11 4.63
C SER A 23 -16.63 -11.72 4.16
N GLY A 24 -16.22 -10.67 4.86
CA GLY A 24 -16.32 -9.31 4.34
C GLY A 24 -15.28 -9.06 3.21
N THR A 25 -15.16 -7.80 2.83
CA THR A 25 -14.19 -7.34 1.82
C THR A 25 -12.85 -6.90 2.43
N SER A 26 -12.73 -6.89 3.74
CA SER A 26 -11.51 -6.51 4.48
C SER A 26 -10.78 -7.74 5.02
N PRO A 27 -9.45 -7.83 4.85
CA PRO A 27 -8.65 -8.88 5.45
C PRO A 27 -8.70 -8.83 6.98
N GLY A 28 -8.58 -9.98 7.61
CA GLY A 28 -8.58 -10.04 9.06
C GLY A 28 -8.77 -11.44 9.60
N THR A 29 -8.95 -11.53 10.91
CA THR A 29 -9.20 -12.78 11.61
C THR A 29 -10.64 -12.82 12.10
N VAL A 30 -11.41 -13.78 11.62
CA VAL A 30 -12.76 -14.07 12.12
C VAL A 30 -12.65 -15.07 13.24
N ARG A 31 -13.24 -14.73 14.39
CA ARG A 31 -13.40 -15.63 15.53
C ARG A 31 -14.87 -15.97 15.69
N VAL A 32 -15.18 -17.25 15.73
CA VAL A 32 -16.54 -17.73 15.93
C VAL A 32 -16.64 -18.28 17.35
N GLU A 33 -17.53 -17.73 18.13
CA GLU A 33 -17.89 -18.23 19.45
C GLU A 33 -19.26 -18.92 19.35
N VAL A 34 -19.38 -20.06 19.98
CA VAL A 34 -20.62 -20.85 20.01
C VAL A 34 -21.05 -21.03 21.45
N SER A 35 -22.28 -20.66 21.74
CA SER A 35 -22.91 -20.85 23.01
C SER A 35 -24.14 -21.75 22.87
N VAL A 36 -24.34 -22.68 23.79
CA VAL A 36 -25.45 -23.61 23.74
C VAL A 36 -26.29 -23.45 25.02
N ASP A 37 -27.57 -23.22 24.82
CA ASP A 37 -28.61 -23.28 25.82
C ASP A 37 -29.22 -24.68 25.73
N CYS A 38 -29.04 -25.50 26.77
CA CYS A 38 -29.37 -26.93 26.73
C CYS A 38 -30.82 -27.22 27.17
N ASP A 39 -31.45 -26.33 27.96
CA ASP A 39 -32.77 -26.51 28.49
C ASP A 39 -33.78 -25.40 28.12
N GLU A 40 -33.36 -24.49 27.22
CA GLU A 40 -34.16 -23.40 26.66
C GLU A 40 -34.66 -22.39 27.72
N ASP A 41 -33.89 -22.22 28.80
CA ASP A 41 -34.23 -21.25 29.86
C ASP A 41 -33.64 -19.84 29.60
N GLY A 42 -32.80 -19.70 28.60
CA GLY A 42 -32.16 -18.46 28.18
C GLY A 42 -30.74 -18.26 28.72
N ASP A 43 -30.27 -19.18 29.53
CA ASP A 43 -28.90 -19.22 30.02
C ASP A 43 -28.05 -20.18 29.18
N TYR A 44 -26.79 -19.86 28.97
CA TYR A 44 -25.88 -20.68 28.11
C TYR A 44 -24.95 -21.51 28.98
N GLU A 45 -25.12 -22.84 28.99
CA GLU A 45 -24.34 -23.76 29.83
C GLU A 45 -23.03 -24.16 29.22
N ILE A 46 -22.94 -24.12 27.87
CA ILE A 46 -21.74 -24.57 27.14
C ILE A 46 -21.27 -23.47 26.18
N ASN A 47 -20.01 -23.09 26.33
CA ASN A 47 -19.36 -22.15 25.41
C ASN A 47 -18.13 -22.81 24.79
N ALA A 48 -17.95 -22.59 23.49
CA ALA A 48 -16.78 -23.03 22.72
C ALA A 48 -16.35 -22.01 21.70
N ASN A 49 -15.06 -21.92 21.47
CA ASN A 49 -14.50 -21.11 20.40
C ASN A 49 -14.03 -22.00 19.26
N ALA A 50 -14.42 -21.67 18.04
CA ALA A 50 -13.88 -22.31 16.85
C ALA A 50 -12.43 -21.88 16.59
N VAL A 51 -11.74 -22.65 15.75
CA VAL A 51 -10.43 -22.25 15.24
C VAL A 51 -10.60 -20.93 14.44
N PRO A 52 -9.76 -19.92 14.68
CA PRO A 52 -9.83 -18.67 13.94
C PRO A 52 -9.69 -18.90 12.42
N VAL A 53 -10.52 -18.21 11.64
CA VAL A 53 -10.44 -18.19 10.18
C VAL A 53 -9.74 -16.91 9.76
N ILE A 54 -8.63 -17.05 9.03
CA ILE A 54 -7.90 -15.92 8.48
C ILE A 54 -8.46 -15.60 7.10
N ILE A 55 -8.89 -14.36 6.91
CA ILE A 55 -9.30 -13.81 5.63
C ILE A 55 -8.11 -13.02 5.08
N ALA A 56 -7.53 -13.49 4.00
CA ALA A 56 -6.46 -12.80 3.30
C ALA A 56 -7.04 -11.74 2.33
N SER A 57 -6.19 -10.79 1.91
CA SER A 57 -6.52 -9.91 0.79
C SER A 57 -6.66 -10.72 -0.51
N GLY A 58 -7.38 -10.14 -1.47
CA GLY A 58 -7.56 -10.74 -2.79
C GLY A 58 -6.28 -10.71 -3.65
N ALA A 59 -6.40 -11.23 -4.86
CA ALA A 59 -5.36 -11.09 -5.88
C ALA A 59 -5.14 -9.61 -6.25
N PRO A 60 -3.95 -9.25 -6.77
CA PRO A 60 -3.67 -7.92 -7.29
C PRO A 60 -4.73 -7.43 -8.27
N TYR A 61 -5.10 -6.16 -8.16
CA TYR A 61 -6.06 -5.51 -9.04
C TYR A 61 -5.67 -4.09 -9.42
N TYR A 62 -4.97 -3.36 -8.52
CA TYR A 62 -4.40 -2.04 -8.75
C TYR A 62 -2.94 -2.04 -8.34
N ILE A 63 -2.13 -1.23 -9.02
CA ILE A 63 -0.75 -0.96 -8.66
C ILE A 63 -0.50 0.54 -8.79
N GLU A 64 0.14 1.13 -7.79
CA GLU A 64 0.46 2.55 -7.73
C GLU A 64 1.95 2.71 -7.49
N PRO A 65 2.74 3.00 -8.54
CA PRO A 65 4.17 3.23 -8.42
C PRO A 65 4.47 4.64 -7.92
N GLU A 66 5.51 4.74 -7.09
CA GLU A 66 6.04 5.99 -6.54
C GLU A 66 7.55 6.07 -6.79
N TYR A 67 8.06 7.29 -6.88
CA TYR A 67 9.48 7.61 -6.99
C TYR A 67 9.84 8.63 -5.89
N ASP A 68 10.84 8.29 -5.07
CA ASP A 68 11.29 9.16 -3.98
C ASP A 68 12.66 9.78 -4.29
N PRO A 69 12.69 11.00 -4.85
CA PRO A 69 13.94 11.69 -5.14
C PRO A 69 14.78 12.01 -3.89
N ASN A 70 14.15 12.11 -2.70
CA ASN A 70 14.86 12.43 -1.46
C ASN A 70 15.69 11.26 -0.92
N SER A 71 15.42 10.04 -1.39
CA SER A 71 16.20 8.84 -1.05
C SER A 71 17.50 8.70 -1.86
N THR A 72 17.79 9.66 -2.74
CA THR A 72 18.97 9.58 -3.62
C THR A 72 20.27 9.62 -2.85
N THR A 73 21.12 8.63 -3.12
CA THR A 73 22.44 8.51 -2.51
C THR A 73 23.51 8.13 -3.52
N PRO A 74 24.73 8.69 -3.45
CA PRO A 74 25.85 8.30 -4.30
C PRO A 74 26.34 6.89 -3.93
N ILE A 75 26.62 6.06 -4.94
CA ILE A 75 27.20 4.73 -4.76
C ILE A 75 28.63 4.61 -5.29
N GLY A 76 29.21 5.72 -5.76
CA GLY A 76 30.55 5.81 -6.29
C GLY A 76 30.64 5.63 -7.80
N GLY A 77 31.80 6.00 -8.38
CA GLY A 77 32.04 5.86 -9.82
C GLY A 77 31.17 6.75 -10.73
N GLY A 78 30.56 7.80 -10.18
CA GLY A 78 29.62 8.65 -10.92
C GLY A 78 28.21 8.04 -11.01
N PHE A 79 27.88 7.10 -10.14
CA PHE A 79 26.54 6.50 -10.08
C PHE A 79 25.82 6.86 -8.76
N TYR A 80 24.51 6.92 -8.88
CA TYR A 80 23.56 7.21 -7.82
C TYR A 80 22.49 6.14 -7.75
N LYS A 81 21.88 5.98 -6.59
CA LYS A 81 20.69 5.15 -6.40
C LYS A 81 19.58 5.93 -5.75
N THR A 82 18.35 5.65 -6.15
CA THR A 82 17.12 6.26 -5.62
C THR A 82 16.07 5.19 -5.45
N GLN A 83 15.25 5.31 -4.41
CA GLN A 83 14.19 4.36 -4.13
C GLN A 83 12.99 4.57 -5.05
N CYS A 84 12.47 3.47 -5.55
CA CYS A 84 11.13 3.37 -6.11
C CYS A 84 10.29 2.46 -5.22
N ALA A 85 9.00 2.73 -5.14
CA ALA A 85 8.04 1.90 -4.43
C ALA A 85 6.83 1.65 -5.32
N ALA A 86 6.12 0.56 -5.11
CA ALA A 86 4.80 0.35 -5.69
C ALA A 86 3.89 -0.29 -4.65
N ILE A 87 2.73 0.31 -4.45
CA ILE A 87 1.69 -0.25 -3.60
C ILE A 87 0.79 -1.08 -4.48
N VAL A 88 0.56 -2.33 -4.09
CA VAL A 88 -0.31 -3.26 -4.81
C VAL A 88 -1.56 -3.52 -3.97
N TYR A 89 -2.71 -3.35 -4.58
CA TYR A 89 -4.01 -3.50 -3.94
C TYR A 89 -4.87 -4.57 -4.62
N ASP A 90 -5.75 -5.18 -3.84
CA ASP A 90 -6.85 -5.96 -4.38
C ASP A 90 -7.98 -5.07 -4.92
N LYS A 91 -9.04 -5.66 -5.45
CA LYS A 91 -10.19 -4.93 -6.03
C LYS A 91 -10.99 -4.11 -5.01
N TRP A 92 -10.76 -4.29 -3.72
CA TRP A 92 -11.38 -3.53 -2.63
C TRP A 92 -10.42 -2.55 -1.96
N TYR A 93 -9.25 -2.29 -2.59
CA TYR A 93 -8.19 -1.43 -2.06
C TYR A 93 -7.56 -1.92 -0.75
N ASN A 94 -7.56 -3.22 -0.50
CA ASN A 94 -6.74 -3.77 0.55
C ASN A 94 -5.33 -4.05 0.02
N PRO A 95 -4.26 -3.70 0.78
CA PRO A 95 -2.91 -4.10 0.41
C PRO A 95 -2.82 -5.61 0.27
N VAL A 96 -2.25 -6.10 -0.84
CA VAL A 96 -2.12 -7.54 -1.08
C VAL A 96 -1.17 -8.20 -0.07
N GLU A 97 -1.17 -9.52 -0.03
CA GLU A 97 -0.23 -10.26 0.81
C GLU A 97 1.21 -10.07 0.35
N ASP A 98 2.14 -10.25 1.30
CA ASP A 98 3.57 -10.21 1.02
C ASP A 98 3.99 -11.32 0.04
N SER A 99 5.11 -11.12 -0.64
CA SER A 99 5.62 -12.01 -1.68
C SER A 99 4.87 -11.99 -3.02
N THR A 100 4.04 -10.99 -3.27
CA THR A 100 3.50 -10.69 -4.60
C THR A 100 4.58 -10.05 -5.46
N TYR A 101 4.93 -10.65 -6.60
CA TYR A 101 5.98 -10.15 -7.47
C TYR A 101 5.58 -8.88 -8.21
N VAL A 102 6.52 -7.94 -8.28
CA VAL A 102 6.42 -6.70 -9.06
C VAL A 102 7.62 -6.61 -10.00
N TYR A 103 7.32 -6.40 -11.28
CA TYR A 103 8.30 -6.25 -12.36
C TYR A 103 8.46 -4.77 -12.67
N TRP A 104 9.70 -4.32 -12.75
CA TRP A 104 10.04 -2.93 -12.93
C TRP A 104 10.72 -2.70 -14.26
N SER A 105 10.44 -1.55 -14.85
CA SER A 105 11.17 -1.03 -16.00
C SER A 105 11.22 0.48 -15.95
N ILE A 106 12.18 1.07 -16.68
CA ILE A 106 12.24 2.51 -16.89
C ILE A 106 12.38 2.77 -18.39
N ASP A 107 11.56 3.69 -18.89
CA ASP A 107 11.60 4.15 -20.28
C ASP A 107 11.94 5.64 -20.31
N PRO A 108 12.79 6.11 -21.24
CA PRO A 108 13.06 7.53 -21.42
C PRO A 108 11.80 8.27 -21.87
N ILE A 109 11.66 9.53 -21.44
CA ILE A 109 10.63 10.43 -21.94
C ILE A 109 11.30 11.38 -22.94
N ALA A 110 10.93 11.27 -24.22
CA ALA A 110 11.55 12.08 -25.25
C ALA A 110 11.50 13.61 -24.94
N PRO A 111 12.58 14.36 -25.19
CA PRO A 111 13.77 14.01 -25.99
C PRO A 111 14.88 13.25 -25.25
N ASP A 112 14.71 12.92 -23.97
CA ASP A 112 15.74 12.34 -23.11
C ASP A 112 16.07 10.90 -23.50
N THR A 113 17.26 10.44 -23.15
CA THR A 113 17.78 9.13 -23.59
C THR A 113 18.09 8.19 -22.43
N LEU A 114 18.13 8.68 -21.18
CA LEU A 114 18.44 7.91 -19.97
C LEU A 114 19.68 7.03 -20.11
N ILE A 115 20.80 7.62 -20.48
CA ILE A 115 22.07 6.90 -20.63
C ILE A 115 22.49 6.35 -19.27
N ASP A 116 22.79 5.03 -19.20
CA ASP A 116 23.21 4.35 -17.99
C ASP A 116 22.25 4.51 -16.79
N ALA A 117 20.94 4.55 -17.06
CA ALA A 117 19.89 4.50 -16.05
C ALA A 117 19.11 3.19 -16.16
N PHE A 118 18.92 2.50 -15.04
CA PHE A 118 18.13 1.28 -14.96
C PHE A 118 17.48 1.13 -13.59
N VAL A 119 16.36 0.44 -13.55
CA VAL A 119 15.70 0.04 -12.30
C VAL A 119 15.92 -1.46 -12.07
N GLU A 120 16.07 -1.89 -10.81
CA GLU A 120 16.12 -3.31 -10.47
C GLU A 120 14.85 -4.00 -10.92
N GLY A 121 14.98 -5.03 -11.77
CA GLY A 121 13.88 -5.51 -12.61
C GLY A 121 12.78 -6.26 -11.87
N ILE A 122 13.03 -6.84 -10.68
CA ILE A 122 12.05 -7.66 -9.96
C ILE A 122 12.18 -7.44 -8.46
N SER A 123 11.05 -7.17 -7.82
CA SER A 123 10.92 -7.19 -6.37
C SER A 123 9.60 -7.86 -5.96
N PHE A 124 9.25 -7.84 -4.69
CA PHE A 124 8.00 -8.41 -4.19
C PHE A 124 7.48 -7.59 -3.01
N THR A 125 6.17 -7.60 -2.81
CA THR A 125 5.54 -6.91 -1.68
C THR A 125 6.05 -7.44 -0.35
N GLY A 126 6.27 -6.54 0.61
CA GLY A 126 6.87 -6.86 1.91
C GLY A 126 8.39 -6.98 1.91
N ASN A 127 9.09 -6.67 0.79
CA ASN A 127 10.53 -6.52 0.81
C ASN A 127 10.96 -5.24 1.54
N GLU A 128 12.24 -5.16 1.91
CA GLU A 128 12.79 -4.01 2.61
C GLU A 128 13.10 -2.86 1.64
N ASN A 129 12.91 -1.63 2.12
CA ASN A 129 13.35 -0.40 1.46
C ASN A 129 14.86 -0.16 1.69
N LEU A 130 15.39 0.97 1.24
CA LEU A 130 16.81 1.33 1.41
C LEU A 130 17.22 1.52 2.88
N ASP A 131 16.25 1.76 3.78
CA ASP A 131 16.47 1.95 5.22
C ASP A 131 16.27 0.67 6.04
N GLY A 132 15.82 -0.42 5.41
CA GLY A 132 15.57 -1.71 6.03
C GLY A 132 14.16 -1.88 6.58
N ASP A 133 13.23 -0.98 6.25
CA ASP A 133 11.83 -1.07 6.62
C ASP A 133 11.03 -1.79 5.54
N SER A 134 9.99 -2.52 5.95
CA SER A 134 9.05 -3.16 5.04
C SER A 134 7.61 -2.81 5.38
N ASN A 135 6.76 -2.75 4.35
CA ASN A 135 5.34 -2.47 4.50
C ASN A 135 4.51 -3.49 3.73
N LYS A 136 3.42 -3.94 4.32
CA LYS A 136 2.50 -4.88 3.67
C LYS A 136 1.93 -4.31 2.38
N GLY A 137 1.96 -5.12 1.31
CA GLY A 137 1.47 -4.72 -0.01
C GLY A 137 2.36 -3.75 -0.76
N VAL A 138 3.52 -3.36 -0.20
CA VAL A 138 4.49 -2.46 -0.85
C VAL A 138 5.68 -3.25 -1.35
N ALA A 139 6.01 -3.08 -2.62
CA ALA A 139 7.22 -3.58 -3.23
C ALA A 139 8.20 -2.42 -3.46
N TYR A 140 9.42 -2.55 -2.98
CA TYR A 140 10.48 -1.56 -3.19
C TYR A 140 11.46 -2.04 -4.25
N SER A 141 11.98 -1.09 -5.01
CA SER A 141 13.02 -1.28 -6.01
C SER A 141 13.98 -0.11 -6.01
N THR A 142 15.10 -0.26 -6.69
CA THR A 142 16.14 0.76 -6.76
C THR A 142 16.36 1.18 -8.19
N LEU A 143 16.21 2.48 -8.46
CA LEU A 143 16.67 3.11 -9.69
C LEU A 143 18.14 3.47 -9.52
N VAL A 144 18.99 2.97 -10.41
CA VAL A 144 20.41 3.32 -10.49
C VAL A 144 20.65 4.10 -11.77
N TYR A 145 21.42 5.18 -11.69
CA TYR A 145 21.72 6.03 -12.83
C TYR A 145 23.10 6.68 -12.72
N SER A 146 23.66 7.03 -13.87
CA SER A 146 24.93 7.76 -13.94
C SER A 146 24.74 9.27 -13.95
N THR A 147 25.84 10.01 -13.79
CA THR A 147 25.85 11.47 -13.97
C THR A 147 25.34 11.91 -15.34
N ASP A 148 25.44 11.07 -16.37
CA ASP A 148 25.02 11.40 -17.73
C ASP A 148 23.49 11.42 -17.90
N ALA A 149 22.77 10.76 -17.01
CA ALA A 149 21.30 10.79 -16.97
C ALA A 149 20.72 11.90 -16.10
N ILE A 150 21.57 12.67 -15.41
CA ILE A 150 21.09 13.75 -14.53
C ILE A 150 20.37 14.83 -15.34
N GLY A 151 19.16 15.17 -14.88
CA GLY A 151 18.29 16.14 -15.55
C GLY A 151 17.35 15.53 -16.60
N ASP A 152 17.54 14.24 -16.95
CA ASP A 152 16.63 13.53 -17.84
C ASP A 152 15.34 13.10 -17.11
N PHE A 153 14.27 12.96 -17.89
CA PHE A 153 13.02 12.39 -17.42
C PHE A 153 12.86 10.94 -17.86
N GLY A 154 12.50 10.10 -16.90
CA GLY A 154 12.18 8.70 -17.12
C GLY A 154 10.77 8.36 -16.65
N ARG A 155 10.18 7.36 -17.26
CA ARG A 155 8.93 6.76 -16.81
C ARG A 155 9.25 5.44 -16.13
N VAL A 156 9.18 5.42 -14.81
CA VAL A 156 9.29 4.20 -14.02
C VAL A 156 7.96 3.49 -14.05
N LYS A 157 7.96 2.27 -14.53
CA LYS A 157 6.78 1.41 -14.66
C LYS A 157 6.88 0.24 -13.71
N ALA A 158 5.80 -0.01 -12.97
CA ALA A 158 5.61 -1.20 -12.16
C ALA A 158 4.52 -2.08 -12.80
N THR A 159 4.74 -3.39 -12.81
CA THR A 159 3.83 -4.37 -13.40
C THR A 159 3.69 -5.56 -12.44
N THR A 160 2.47 -6.00 -12.22
CA THR A 160 2.16 -7.23 -11.48
C THR A 160 1.09 -8.01 -12.24
N PHE A 161 0.69 -9.17 -11.72
CA PHE A 161 -0.30 -10.02 -12.36
C PHE A 161 -1.44 -10.31 -11.39
N GLY A 162 -2.66 -10.23 -11.90
CA GLY A 162 -3.86 -10.55 -11.15
C GLY A 162 -4.14 -12.06 -11.05
N ALA A 163 -5.39 -12.41 -10.77
CA ALA A 163 -5.81 -13.80 -10.52
C ALA A 163 -5.62 -14.72 -11.72
N ASP A 164 -5.75 -14.20 -12.94
CA ASP A 164 -5.70 -14.99 -14.17
C ASP A 164 -4.28 -15.10 -14.76
N GLY A 165 -3.29 -14.48 -14.09
CA GLY A 165 -1.88 -14.58 -14.42
C GLY A 165 -1.40 -13.64 -15.53
N PRO A 166 -0.15 -13.80 -16.01
CA PRO A 166 0.53 -12.84 -16.87
C PRO A 166 -0.04 -12.69 -18.27
N ASP A 167 -0.70 -13.71 -18.78
CA ASP A 167 -1.20 -13.71 -20.15
C ASP A 167 -2.57 -13.03 -20.28
N GLU A 168 -3.37 -13.00 -19.21
CA GLU A 168 -4.75 -12.54 -19.23
C GLU A 168 -5.03 -11.35 -18.31
N ASP A 169 -4.21 -11.15 -17.26
CA ASP A 169 -4.45 -10.15 -16.23
C ASP A 169 -3.18 -9.39 -15.83
N THR A 170 -2.64 -8.61 -16.75
CA THR A 170 -1.49 -7.74 -16.49
C THR A 170 -1.96 -6.40 -15.92
N ILE A 171 -1.48 -6.06 -14.73
CA ILE A 171 -1.76 -4.81 -14.02
C ILE A 171 -0.50 -3.98 -14.02
N ALA A 172 -0.55 -2.77 -14.60
CA ALA A 172 0.61 -1.90 -14.70
C ALA A 172 0.22 -0.43 -14.56
N ASP A 173 1.07 0.32 -13.89
CA ASP A 173 1.04 1.77 -13.86
C ASP A 173 2.46 2.34 -13.87
N SER A 174 2.59 3.65 -14.06
CA SER A 174 3.88 4.31 -14.15
C SER A 174 3.89 5.71 -13.53
N VAL A 175 5.01 6.08 -12.96
CA VAL A 175 5.30 7.41 -12.44
C VAL A 175 6.41 8.07 -13.26
N THR A 176 6.30 9.38 -13.48
CA THR A 176 7.37 10.18 -14.08
C THR A 176 8.40 10.51 -13.02
N ALA A 177 9.65 10.13 -13.28
CA ALA A 177 10.80 10.46 -12.46
C ALA A 177 11.67 11.49 -13.18
N LEU A 178 11.99 12.59 -12.49
CA LEU A 178 13.11 13.45 -12.85
C LEU A 178 14.36 12.88 -12.19
N ILE A 179 15.33 12.49 -13.00
CA ILE A 179 16.61 12.00 -12.50
C ILE A 179 17.33 13.16 -11.81
N ASN A 180 17.55 13.05 -10.53
CA ASN A 180 18.12 14.12 -9.72
C ASN A 180 19.56 14.44 -10.11
N GLU A 181 19.88 15.72 -10.04
CA GLU A 181 21.24 16.21 -10.10
C GLU A 181 22.08 15.69 -8.91
N ASP A 182 23.38 15.74 -9.06
CA ASP A 182 24.37 15.22 -8.12
C ASP A 182 24.10 15.63 -6.67
N VAL A 183 23.89 14.68 -5.80
CA VAL A 183 23.66 14.89 -4.36
C VAL A 183 24.89 15.49 -3.67
N GLY A 184 26.07 15.37 -4.26
CA GLY A 184 27.30 15.98 -3.74
C GLY A 184 27.28 17.52 -3.80
N ASP A 185 26.60 18.08 -4.78
CA ASP A 185 26.38 19.51 -4.96
C ASP A 185 24.93 19.94 -4.62
N ALA A 186 24.04 19.00 -4.36
CA ALA A 186 22.60 19.25 -4.06
C ALA A 186 22.37 19.97 -2.73
N ALA A 187 23.41 20.17 -1.92
CA ALA A 187 23.36 21.18 -0.85
C ALA A 187 23.11 22.59 -1.39
N LEU A 188 23.14 22.77 -2.71
CA LEU A 188 22.89 24.05 -3.39
C LEU A 188 21.55 24.08 -4.14
N PHE A 189 20.86 22.97 -4.31
CA PHE A 189 19.61 22.89 -5.08
C PHE A 189 18.47 22.28 -4.25
N PHE A 190 17.77 23.12 -3.49
CA PHE A 190 16.37 23.03 -3.09
C PHE A 190 15.80 21.64 -2.77
N LEU A 191 16.54 20.81 -2.03
CA LEU A 191 15.87 19.74 -1.30
C LEU A 191 15.01 20.40 -0.22
N PRO A 192 13.68 20.20 -0.25
CA PRO A 192 12.87 20.67 0.85
C PRO A 192 13.35 20.02 2.13
N GLY A 193 13.91 20.83 3.03
CA GLY A 193 14.47 20.33 4.27
C GLY A 193 13.41 19.86 5.24
N GLU A 194 12.24 20.42 5.16
CA GLU A 194 11.11 20.03 6.02
C GLU A 194 9.79 20.35 5.33
N LEU A 195 8.91 19.38 5.26
CA LEU A 195 7.51 19.57 4.91
C LEU A 195 6.68 19.55 6.20
N SER A 196 6.19 20.70 6.62
CA SER A 196 5.25 20.81 7.73
C SER A 196 3.83 20.86 7.22
N LEU A 197 2.99 19.95 7.67
CA LEU A 197 1.55 19.94 7.41
C LEU A 197 0.79 20.34 8.67
N THR A 198 -0.03 21.37 8.56
CA THR A 198 -0.94 21.77 9.63
C THR A 198 -2.37 21.79 9.10
N ALA A 199 -3.31 21.33 9.92
CA ALA A 199 -4.73 21.45 9.65
C ALA A 199 -5.38 22.32 10.72
N ASN A 200 -6.37 23.13 10.33
CA ASN A 200 -7.15 23.94 11.26
C ASN A 200 -8.07 23.11 12.16
N ALA A 201 -8.30 21.84 11.80
CA ALA A 201 -9.02 20.86 12.62
C ALA A 201 -8.43 19.48 12.40
N THR A 202 -8.21 18.74 13.48
CA THR A 202 -7.72 17.34 13.47
C THR A 202 -8.83 16.32 13.71
N TYR A 203 -10.01 16.77 14.06
CA TYR A 203 -11.18 15.96 14.32
C TYR A 203 -12.46 16.72 13.98
N HIS A 204 -13.41 16.06 13.33
CA HIS A 204 -14.76 16.58 13.13
C HIS A 204 -15.77 15.49 13.49
N ASP A 205 -16.69 15.83 14.40
CA ASP A 205 -17.76 14.94 14.84
C ASP A 205 -18.99 15.12 13.95
N PHE A 206 -19.23 14.18 13.06
CA PHE A 206 -20.42 14.15 12.20
C PHE A 206 -21.69 13.64 12.90
N SER A 207 -21.63 13.31 14.20
CA SER A 207 -22.80 12.84 14.98
C SER A 207 -23.71 13.97 15.47
N LEU A 208 -23.34 15.24 15.23
CA LEU A 208 -24.16 16.39 15.58
C LEU A 208 -25.36 16.54 14.62
N PRO A 209 -26.54 17.00 15.10
CA PRO A 209 -27.82 16.85 14.41
C PRO A 209 -28.05 17.80 13.21
N ASN A 210 -27.01 18.32 12.57
CA ASN A 210 -27.15 19.18 11.41
C ASN A 210 -26.35 18.69 10.20
N PRO A 211 -26.87 17.76 9.40
CA PRO A 211 -26.15 17.12 8.27
C PRO A 211 -25.95 18.05 7.06
N THR A 212 -26.28 19.33 7.15
CA THR A 212 -26.18 20.30 6.06
C THR A 212 -25.08 21.37 6.29
N GLU A 213 -24.30 21.27 7.34
CA GLU A 213 -23.18 22.18 7.58
C GLU A 213 -21.96 21.69 6.79
N GLU A 214 -21.57 22.44 5.77
CA GLU A 214 -20.30 22.25 5.10
C GLU A 214 -19.18 22.64 6.07
N VAL A 215 -18.26 21.69 6.35
CA VAL A 215 -17.09 21.95 7.16
C VAL A 215 -15.89 22.15 6.25
N GLU A 216 -15.33 23.33 6.26
CA GLU A 216 -14.10 23.64 5.57
C GLU A 216 -12.90 23.29 6.46
N ILE A 217 -12.12 22.29 6.04
CA ILE A 217 -10.83 21.95 6.66
C ILE A 217 -9.73 22.50 5.78
N THR A 218 -9.02 23.51 6.28
CA THR A 218 -7.85 24.06 5.59
C THR A 218 -6.61 23.28 6.01
N ILE A 219 -5.94 22.67 5.05
CA ILE A 219 -4.64 22.03 5.23
C ILE A 219 -3.59 22.98 4.66
N THR A 220 -2.65 23.40 5.50
CA THR A 220 -1.53 24.25 5.10
C THR A 220 -0.28 23.41 5.04
N ALA A 221 0.32 23.34 3.85
CA ALA A 221 1.64 22.74 3.63
C ALA A 221 2.69 23.87 3.62
N ILE A 222 3.67 23.80 4.49
CA ILE A 222 4.82 24.71 4.51
C ILE A 222 6.04 23.89 4.12
N LEU A 223 6.63 24.25 2.99
CA LEU A 223 7.89 23.72 2.53
C LEU A 223 9.00 24.69 2.99
N ILE A 224 9.89 24.21 3.82
CA ILE A 224 11.03 24.99 4.33
C ILE A 224 12.27 24.50 3.61
N ASP A 225 12.93 25.43 2.94
CA ASP A 225 14.24 25.25 2.38
C ASP A 225 15.31 25.37 3.48
N PHE A 226 16.40 24.62 3.38
CA PHE A 226 17.52 24.66 4.33
C PHE A 226 18.51 25.82 4.12
N TYR A 227 18.10 26.92 3.47
CA TYR A 227 18.91 28.14 3.34
C TYR A 227 18.44 29.27 4.23
#